data_56c46150493ec5397cc80d0eba8f2d22
#
_entry.id   56c46150493ec5397cc80d0eba8f2d22
#
_cell.length_a   1.000
_cell.length_b   1.000
_cell.length_c   1.000
_cell.angle_alpha   90.00
_cell.angle_beta   90.00
_cell.angle_gamma   90.00
#
_symmetry.space_group_name_H-M   'P 1'
#
loop_
_entity.id
_entity.type
_entity.pdbx_description
1 polymer ?
#
loop_
_entity_poly.entity_id
_entity_poly.type
_entity_poly.pdbx_seq_one_letter_code
_entity_poly.pdbx_strand_id
1 'polypeptide(L)'
;NAPPLASWLEAACEAASKTHFGKGAVWMGEGGTIPFMGMLGEKFPQAQFMVTGVLGPASNAHGPNEFLHIPCAKRLTACVAHVLDAHYQHSARAAREGSDTASVAAQGSPPPRA
;
A
#
# COMPACT_ATOMS: atom_id res chain seq x y z
N ASN A 1 3.98 4.13 16.73
CA ASN A 1 3.01 4.70 15.79
C ASN A 1 3.43 4.37 14.36
N ALA A 2 2.54 3.75 13.60
CA ALA A 2 2.76 3.56 12.17
C ALA A 2 2.77 4.94 11.48
N PRO A 3 3.61 5.15 10.46
CA PRO A 3 3.56 6.36 9.66
C PRO A 3 2.18 6.48 8.96
N PRO A 4 1.72 7.71 8.66
CA PRO A 4 0.48 7.89 7.92
C PRO A 4 0.57 7.24 6.54
N LEU A 5 -0.55 6.68 6.08
CA LEU A 5 -0.60 6.09 4.74
C LEU A 5 -0.41 7.16 3.67
N ALA A 6 0.37 6.82 2.65
CA ALA A 6 0.43 7.62 1.45
C ALA A 6 -0.92 7.59 0.72
N SER A 7 -1.30 8.70 0.09
CA SER A 7 -2.58 8.84 -0.61
C SER A 7 -2.80 7.79 -1.70
N TRP A 8 -1.76 7.40 -2.43
CA TRP A 8 -1.84 6.36 -3.45
C TRP A 8 -2.16 4.99 -2.85
N LEU A 9 -1.60 4.67 -1.67
CA LEU A 9 -1.87 3.40 -1.00
C LEU A 9 -3.29 3.35 -0.44
N GLU A 10 -3.75 4.43 0.16
CA GLU A 10 -5.12 4.57 0.63
C GLU A 10 -6.12 4.39 -0.51
N ALA A 11 -5.91 5.07 -1.63
CA ALA A 11 -6.74 4.93 -2.82
C ALA A 11 -6.71 3.51 -3.41
N ALA A 12 -5.55 2.88 -3.45
CA ALA A 12 -5.39 1.51 -3.94
C ALA A 12 -6.14 0.49 -3.05
N CYS A 13 -6.03 0.62 -1.73
CA CYS A 13 -6.76 -0.24 -0.80
C CYS A 13 -8.27 -0.07 -0.92
N GLU A 14 -8.75 1.16 -1.05
CA GLU A 14 -10.17 1.46 -1.26
C GLU A 14 -10.70 0.85 -2.56
N ALA A 15 -9.98 1.03 -3.67
CA ALA A 15 -10.34 0.47 -4.97
C ALA A 15 -10.33 -1.08 -4.95
N ALA A 16 -9.30 -1.68 -4.38
CA ALA A 16 -9.18 -3.13 -4.25
C ALA A 16 -10.34 -3.73 -3.43
N SER A 17 -10.64 -3.11 -2.29
CA SER A 17 -11.72 -3.56 -1.42
C SER A 17 -13.09 -3.48 -2.11
N LYS A 18 -13.39 -2.38 -2.80
CA LYS A 18 -14.62 -2.24 -3.59
C LYS A 18 -14.72 -3.29 -4.69
N THR A 19 -13.63 -3.55 -5.40
CA THR A 19 -13.60 -4.51 -6.49
C THR A 19 -13.81 -5.94 -6.02
N HIS A 20 -13.14 -6.36 -4.94
CA HIS A 20 -13.09 -7.76 -4.53
C HIS A 20 -14.04 -8.11 -3.38
N PHE A 21 -14.39 -7.15 -2.54
CA PHE A 21 -15.34 -7.34 -1.42
C PHE A 21 -16.65 -6.58 -1.61
N GLY A 22 -16.77 -5.71 -2.59
CA GLY A 22 -17.97 -4.91 -2.85
C GLY A 22 -18.21 -3.78 -1.85
N LYS A 23 -17.26 -3.51 -0.96
CA LYS A 23 -17.33 -2.45 0.05
C LYS A 23 -15.98 -1.75 0.17
N GLY A 24 -16.00 -0.48 0.60
CA GLY A 24 -14.79 0.28 0.88
C GLY A 24 -13.96 -0.33 2.00
N ALA A 25 -12.67 -0.03 1.99
CA ALA A 25 -11.74 -0.43 3.03
C ALA A 25 -12.07 0.28 4.34
N VAL A 26 -11.89 -0.43 5.45
CA VAL A 26 -11.97 0.15 6.79
C VAL A 26 -10.63 -0.02 7.49
N TRP A 27 -10.31 0.92 8.33
CA TRP A 27 -9.05 0.95 9.06
C TRP A 27 -9.32 0.72 10.53
N MET A 28 -8.49 -0.09 11.13
CA MET A 28 -8.61 -0.48 12.52
C MET A 28 -7.30 -0.19 13.23
N GLY A 29 -7.38 0.48 14.38
CA GLY A 29 -6.23 0.62 15.26
C GLY A 29 -5.99 -0.69 15.99
N GLU A 30 -4.78 -1.22 15.89
CA GLU A 30 -4.37 -2.38 16.68
C GLU A 30 -3.60 -1.95 17.92
N GLY A 31 -4.02 -2.47 19.07
CA GLY A 31 -3.40 -2.17 20.37
C GLY A 31 -2.16 -3.01 20.70
N GLY A 32 -1.74 -3.88 19.81
CA GLY A 32 -0.55 -4.73 19.99
C GLY A 32 0.65 -4.15 19.24
N THR A 33 1.75 -3.96 19.94
CA THR A 33 3.01 -3.61 19.28
C THR A 33 3.65 -4.84 18.68
N ILE A 34 3.84 -4.84 17.37
CA ILE A 34 4.78 -5.73 16.73
C ILE A 34 6.10 -4.94 16.61
N PRO A 35 7.12 -5.21 17.46
CA PRO A 35 8.37 -4.44 17.47
C PRO A 35 9.09 -4.44 16.11
N PHE A 36 8.89 -5.49 15.33
CA PHE A 36 9.42 -5.65 13.98
C PHE A 36 8.94 -4.54 13.03
N MET A 37 7.70 -4.09 13.12
CA MET A 37 7.17 -3.03 12.27
C MET A 37 7.82 -1.68 12.57
N GLY A 38 8.08 -1.37 13.84
CA GLY A 38 8.83 -0.18 14.23
C GLY A 38 10.25 -0.19 13.68
N MET A 39 10.95 -1.31 13.84
CA MET A 39 12.30 -1.49 13.31
C MET A 39 12.36 -1.36 11.78
N LEU A 40 11.39 -1.91 11.05
CA LEU A 40 11.29 -1.75 9.61
C LEU A 40 11.06 -0.29 9.20
N GLY A 41 10.20 0.43 9.91
CA GLY A 41 9.92 1.84 9.66
C GLY A 41 11.14 2.72 9.86
N GLU A 42 11.94 2.45 10.88
CA GLU A 42 13.20 3.16 11.12
C GLU A 42 14.24 2.85 10.03
N LYS A 43 14.36 1.59 9.64
CA LYS A 43 15.32 1.16 8.62
C LYS A 43 14.93 1.59 7.20
N PHE A 44 13.65 1.65 6.91
CA PHE A 44 13.10 2.00 5.61
C PHE A 44 12.06 3.12 5.72
N PRO A 45 12.49 4.38 5.96
CA PRO A 45 11.56 5.48 6.24
C PRO A 45 10.64 5.84 5.08
N GLN A 46 10.96 5.41 3.86
CA GLN A 46 10.11 5.62 2.68
C GLN A 46 9.13 4.45 2.43
N ALA A 47 9.25 3.35 3.18
CA ALA A 47 8.35 2.22 3.01
C ALA A 47 6.95 2.52 3.52
N GLN A 48 5.95 2.01 2.80
CA GLN A 48 4.56 2.01 3.24
C GLN A 48 4.19 0.65 3.80
N PHE A 49 3.29 0.62 4.76
CA PHE A 49 2.88 -0.60 5.42
C PHE A 49 1.38 -0.83 5.22
N MET A 50 1.05 -1.95 4.61
CA MET A 50 -0.31 -2.47 4.57
C MET A 50 -0.35 -3.73 5.44
N VAL A 51 -0.93 -3.60 6.62
CA VAL A 51 -1.09 -4.71 7.56
C VAL A 51 -2.49 -5.26 7.43
N THR A 52 -2.61 -6.52 7.09
CA THR A 52 -3.90 -7.16 6.86
C THR A 52 -3.86 -8.63 7.26
N GLY A 53 -5.02 -9.25 7.33
CA GLY A 53 -5.16 -10.67 7.68
C GLY A 53 -6.42 -11.28 7.10
N VAL A 54 -6.52 -12.60 7.24
CA VAL A 54 -7.59 -13.42 6.64
C VAL A 54 -8.66 -13.87 7.62
N LEU A 55 -8.75 -13.24 8.78
CA LEU A 55 -9.78 -13.54 9.77
C LEU A 55 -11.16 -13.20 9.22
N GLY A 56 -11.94 -14.25 9.01
CA GLY A 56 -13.35 -14.12 8.68
C GLY A 56 -14.23 -14.20 9.95
N PRO A 57 -15.54 -13.94 9.80
CA PRO A 57 -16.49 -14.11 10.91
C PRO A 57 -16.41 -15.51 11.51
N ALA A 58 -16.38 -15.60 12.82
CA ALA A 58 -16.34 -16.85 13.59
C ALA A 58 -15.10 -17.73 13.37
N SER A 59 -14.02 -17.18 12.81
CA SER A 59 -12.79 -17.95 12.55
C SER A 59 -12.06 -18.41 13.81
N ASN A 60 -12.40 -17.85 14.98
CA ASN A 60 -11.87 -18.25 16.29
C ASN A 60 -10.34 -18.22 16.36
N ALA A 61 -9.76 -17.07 16.00
CA ALA A 61 -8.31 -16.87 16.01
C ALA A 61 -7.70 -17.22 17.37
N HIS A 62 -6.59 -17.96 17.34
CA HIS A 62 -5.87 -18.44 18.52
C HIS A 62 -6.68 -19.36 19.45
N GLY A 63 -7.84 -19.81 19.01
CA GLY A 63 -8.73 -20.72 19.75
C GLY A 63 -8.81 -22.11 19.15
N PRO A 64 -9.47 -23.05 19.87
CA PRO A 64 -9.77 -24.35 19.31
C PRO A 64 -10.63 -24.26 18.05
N ASN A 65 -10.39 -25.15 17.10
CA ASN A 65 -11.12 -25.18 15.82
C ASN A 65 -11.02 -23.88 15.01
N GLU A 66 -9.91 -23.17 15.09
CA GLU A 66 -9.62 -22.08 14.18
C GLU A 66 -9.72 -22.56 12.73
N PHE A 67 -10.35 -21.78 11.86
CA PHE A 67 -10.49 -22.13 10.45
C PHE A 67 -10.23 -20.93 9.53
N LEU A 68 -9.88 -21.24 8.30
CA LEU A 68 -9.74 -20.29 7.23
C LEU A 68 -11.01 -20.24 6.37
N HIS A 69 -11.60 -19.06 6.24
CA HIS A 69 -12.66 -18.84 5.27
C HIS A 69 -12.06 -18.65 3.86
N ILE A 70 -12.05 -19.71 3.06
CA ILE A 70 -11.37 -19.74 1.76
C ILE A 70 -11.82 -18.63 0.80
N PRO A 71 -13.11 -18.30 0.63
CA PRO A 71 -13.52 -17.19 -0.21
C PRO A 71 -12.93 -15.84 0.24
N CYS A 72 -12.85 -15.59 1.54
CA CYS A 72 -12.23 -14.40 2.10
C CYS A 72 -10.72 -14.35 1.76
N ALA A 73 -10.02 -15.46 1.96
CA ALA A 73 -8.59 -15.56 1.64
C ALA A 73 -8.30 -15.29 0.16
N LYS A 74 -9.12 -15.82 -0.74
CA LYS A 74 -9.00 -15.57 -2.19
C LYS A 74 -9.20 -14.10 -2.52
N ARG A 75 -10.23 -13.46 -1.97
CA ARG A 75 -10.51 -12.04 -2.18
C ARG A 75 -9.39 -11.16 -1.64
N LEU A 76 -8.89 -11.47 -0.45
CA LEU A 76 -7.80 -10.72 0.14
C LEU A 76 -6.51 -10.86 -0.68
N THR A 77 -6.20 -12.05 -1.17
CA THR A 77 -5.05 -12.27 -2.07
C THR A 77 -5.17 -11.42 -3.33
N ALA A 78 -6.36 -11.34 -3.92
CA ALA A 78 -6.63 -10.47 -5.06
C ALA A 78 -6.45 -8.98 -4.71
N CYS A 79 -6.87 -8.55 -3.52
CA CYS A 79 -6.63 -7.18 -3.04
C CYS A 79 -5.14 -6.88 -2.92
N VAL A 80 -4.35 -7.79 -2.36
CA VAL A 80 -2.89 -7.62 -2.25
C VAL A 80 -2.25 -7.49 -3.63
N ALA A 81 -2.62 -8.33 -4.57
CA ALA A 81 -2.13 -8.25 -5.96
C ALA A 81 -2.50 -6.90 -6.60
N HIS A 82 -3.72 -6.42 -6.39
CA HIS A 82 -4.18 -5.11 -6.85
C HIS A 82 -3.32 -3.96 -6.30
N VAL A 83 -3.02 -3.99 -5.01
CA VAL A 83 -2.18 -2.97 -4.36
C VAL A 83 -0.74 -3.03 -4.87
N LEU A 84 -0.18 -4.21 -5.09
CA LEU A 84 1.15 -4.36 -5.68
C LEU A 84 1.23 -3.78 -7.10
N ASP A 85 0.22 -4.01 -7.93
CA ASP A 85 0.13 -3.38 -9.24
C ASP A 85 0.02 -1.86 -9.14
N ALA A 86 -0.82 -1.35 -8.25
CA ALA A 86 -0.94 0.09 -8.01
C ALA A 86 0.38 0.73 -7.56
N HIS A 87 1.16 0.03 -6.74
CA HIS A 87 2.50 0.47 -6.35
C HIS A 87 3.43 0.57 -7.56
N TYR A 88 3.43 -0.44 -8.41
CA TYR A 88 4.22 -0.42 -9.64
C TYR A 88 3.84 0.76 -10.55
N GLN A 89 2.54 0.98 -10.79
CA GLN A 89 2.04 2.08 -11.60
C GLN A 89 2.41 3.44 -11.02
N HIS A 90 2.31 3.60 -9.70
CA HIS A 90 2.70 4.83 -9.00
C HIS A 90 4.20 5.12 -9.17
N SER A 91 5.05 4.12 -8.97
CA SER A 91 6.51 4.24 -9.11
C SER A 91 6.92 4.54 -10.55
N ALA A 92 6.31 3.90 -11.53
CA ALA A 92 6.57 4.14 -12.95
C ALA A 92 6.16 5.55 -13.39
N ARG A 93 5.06 6.08 -12.86
CA ARG A 93 4.62 7.46 -13.12
C ARG A 93 5.59 8.47 -12.53
N ALA A 94 5.99 8.31 -11.28
CA ALA A 94 6.95 9.19 -10.61
C ALA A 94 8.30 9.24 -11.34
N ALA A 95 8.77 8.08 -11.86
CA ALA A 95 10.01 8.01 -12.64
C ALA A 95 9.91 8.78 -13.97
N ARG A 96 8.76 8.73 -14.66
CA ARG A 96 8.53 9.50 -15.90
C ARG A 96 8.48 11.00 -15.63
N GLU A 97 7.75 11.44 -14.62
CA GLU A 97 7.66 12.86 -14.24
C GLU A 97 9.02 13.43 -13.85
N GLY A 98 9.85 12.67 -13.13
CA GLY A 98 11.23 13.06 -12.82
C GLY A 98 12.12 13.18 -14.04
N SER A 99 11.95 12.34 -15.07
CA SER A 99 12.68 12.38 -16.34
C SER A 99 12.27 13.60 -17.17
N ASP A 100 10.98 13.91 -17.24
CA ASP A 100 10.44 15.04 -18.00
C ASP A 100 10.88 16.37 -17.41
N THR A 101 10.87 16.53 -16.10
CA THR A 101 11.36 17.75 -15.42
C THR A 101 12.87 17.94 -15.62
N ALA A 102 13.66 16.89 -15.61
CA ALA A 102 15.11 16.97 -15.89
C ALA A 102 15.38 17.37 -17.36
N SER A 103 14.59 16.87 -18.31
CA SER A 103 14.70 17.24 -19.74
C SER A 103 14.35 18.71 -19.98
N VAL A 104 13.30 19.24 -19.35
CA VAL A 104 12.91 20.65 -19.45
C VAL A 104 13.95 21.56 -18.84
N ALA A 105 14.54 21.21 -17.71
CA ALA A 105 15.61 21.98 -17.07
C ALA A 105 16.90 22.04 -17.93
N ALA A 106 17.21 20.99 -18.67
CA ALA A 106 18.37 20.92 -19.56
C ALA A 106 18.21 21.81 -20.82
N GLN A 107 16.99 22.15 -21.23
CA GLN A 107 16.69 22.98 -22.41
C GLN A 107 16.55 24.47 -22.11
N GLY A 108 16.60 24.89 -20.85
CA GLY A 108 16.24 26.22 -20.36
C GLY A 108 17.37 27.26 -20.24
N SER A 109 18.58 27.02 -20.73
CA SER A 109 19.66 28.00 -20.68
C SER A 109 19.83 28.70 -22.04
N PRO A 110 19.40 29.98 -22.22
CA PRO A 110 19.75 30.74 -23.41
C PRO A 110 21.25 31.02 -23.40
N PRO A 111 21.90 31.07 -24.58
CA PRO A 111 23.31 31.38 -24.66
C PRO A 111 23.57 32.84 -24.20
N PRO A 112 24.72 33.12 -23.60
CA PRO A 112 25.08 34.47 -23.20
C PRO A 112 25.14 35.35 -24.44
N ARG A 113 24.45 36.50 -24.40
CA ARG A 113 24.56 37.52 -25.43
C ARG A 113 25.96 38.13 -25.37
N ALA A 114 26.62 38.10 -26.47
CA ALA A 114 27.88 38.82 -26.65
C ALA A 114 27.67 40.34 -26.59
#